data_8ec1e4bcc85cc20569a23b695c5f6eae
#
_entry.id   8ec1e4bcc85cc20569a23b695c5f6eae
#
_cell.length_a   1.000
_cell.length_b   1.000
_cell.length_c   1.000
_cell.angle_alpha   90.00
_cell.angle_beta   90.00
_cell.angle_gamma   90.00
#
_symmetry.space_group_name_H-M   'P 1'
#
loop_
_entity.id
_entity.type
_entity.pdbx_description
1 polymer ?
#
loop_
_entity_poly.entity_id
_entity_poly.type
_entity_poly.pdbx_seq_one_letter_code
_entity_poly.pdbx_strand_id
1 'polypeptide(L)'
;RNDYLIQPTSLAHALKGESIGLKWAESLIRATKIPFGKLFDKTVTQEPYAYESNSQIKRTVRAVLALAKKNRLIQDNYASADYIDFPKRTVKPIEFMDDEEAFRFYDTLMTFPDIRAKTAMLLFLLTGFRRGEVCGLEWSDIDFDKQTISVRRSVVTVKGYGLVEKSPKTETSKRTITMPETLIQALKEYKTFWLDLRQQCGDYIKTSDRLFTSERGNTIHPEMMLHWLNKVLNAAHIEHHTLHSLRHTNITMQIAAGVPITTVSARAGHSKASTTSDIYSHFLQSSDKQAADVIDNIFKHKSTNN
;
A
#
# COMPACT_ATOMS: atom_id res chain seq x y z
N ARG A 1 -20.16 35.68 19.17
CA ARG A 1 -21.29 35.54 20.12
C ARG A 1 -22.11 34.25 19.95
N ASN A 2 -21.58 33.20 19.34
CA ASN A 2 -22.28 31.88 19.22
C ASN A 2 -21.34 30.70 19.42
N ASP A 3 -20.29 30.84 20.22
CA ASP A 3 -19.25 29.81 20.39
C ASP A 3 -19.63 28.65 21.33
N TYR A 4 -20.88 28.60 21.81
CA TYR A 4 -21.32 27.65 22.85
C TYR A 4 -22.49 26.77 22.45
N LEU A 5 -22.89 26.74 21.17
CA LEU A 5 -23.99 25.88 20.74
C LEU A 5 -23.48 24.43 20.62
N ILE A 6 -23.75 23.66 21.67
CA ILE A 6 -23.63 22.20 21.64
C ILE A 6 -24.67 21.70 20.66
N GLN A 7 -24.27 20.91 19.68
CA GLN A 7 -25.25 20.33 18.76
C GLN A 7 -26.22 19.42 19.52
N PRO A 8 -27.53 19.51 19.28
CA PRO A 8 -28.55 18.72 19.99
C PRO A 8 -28.29 17.21 19.97
N THR A 9 -27.73 16.70 18.88
CA THR A 9 -27.34 15.29 18.73
C THR A 9 -26.23 14.90 19.69
N SER A 10 -25.19 15.70 19.86
CA SER A 10 -24.08 15.42 20.80
C SER A 10 -24.55 15.48 22.25
N LEU A 11 -25.49 16.38 22.58
CA LEU A 11 -26.08 16.44 23.92
C LEU A 11 -26.96 15.21 24.17
N ALA A 12 -27.74 14.78 23.18
CA ALA A 12 -28.59 13.58 23.29
C ALA A 12 -27.75 12.31 23.51
N HIS A 13 -26.62 12.18 22.80
CA HIS A 13 -25.67 11.05 23.01
C HIS A 13 -25.07 11.07 24.41
N ALA A 14 -24.63 12.25 24.88
CA ALA A 14 -24.07 12.38 26.22
C ALA A 14 -25.09 12.02 27.32
N LEU A 15 -26.35 12.44 27.18
CA LEU A 15 -27.42 12.14 28.13
C LEU A 15 -27.81 10.66 28.15
N LYS A 16 -27.56 9.92 27.09
CA LYS A 16 -27.74 8.46 27.00
C LYS A 16 -26.54 7.66 27.51
N GLY A 17 -25.48 8.32 27.96
CA GLY A 17 -24.25 7.66 28.40
C GLY A 17 -23.39 7.15 27.24
N GLU A 18 -23.64 7.61 26.02
CA GLU A 18 -22.84 7.27 24.83
C GLU A 18 -21.55 8.11 24.78
N SER A 19 -20.51 7.60 24.11
CA SER A 19 -19.25 8.32 23.95
C SER A 19 -19.41 9.56 23.06
N ILE A 20 -18.83 10.68 23.48
CA ILE A 20 -18.81 11.93 22.70
C ILE A 20 -17.38 12.34 22.38
N GLY A 21 -17.20 13.03 21.24
CA GLY A 21 -15.88 13.50 20.85
C GLY A 21 -15.32 14.58 21.79
N LEU A 22 -14.00 14.62 21.97
CA LEU A 22 -13.29 15.53 22.90
C LEU A 22 -13.70 16.99 22.73
N LYS A 23 -13.88 17.46 21.50
CA LYS A 23 -14.33 18.84 21.20
C LYS A 23 -15.67 19.17 21.85
N TRP A 24 -16.60 18.22 21.90
CA TRP A 24 -17.92 18.39 22.52
C TRP A 24 -17.87 18.28 24.03
N ALA A 25 -17.00 17.39 24.55
CA ALA A 25 -16.72 17.30 25.98
C ALA A 25 -16.16 18.63 26.53
N GLU A 26 -15.21 19.24 25.81
CA GLU A 26 -14.66 20.55 26.16
C GLU A 26 -15.73 21.66 26.13
N SER A 27 -16.63 21.64 25.15
CA SER A 27 -17.72 22.60 25.07
C SER A 27 -18.70 22.44 26.23
N LEU A 28 -19.00 21.22 26.64
CA LEU A 28 -19.83 20.94 27.84
C LEU A 28 -19.17 21.43 29.12
N ILE A 29 -17.87 21.19 29.29
CA ILE A 29 -17.11 21.66 30.48
C ILE A 29 -17.15 23.19 30.52
N ARG A 30 -16.93 23.89 29.41
CA ARG A 30 -17.01 25.35 29.34
C ARG A 30 -18.40 25.88 29.66
N ALA A 31 -19.44 25.25 29.14
CA ALA A 31 -20.84 25.66 29.36
C ALA A 31 -21.32 25.41 30.79
N THR A 32 -20.97 24.27 31.38
CA THR A 32 -21.46 23.86 32.71
C THR A 32 -20.53 24.32 33.84
N LYS A 33 -19.27 24.60 33.55
CA LYS A 33 -18.19 24.84 34.54
C LYS A 33 -17.94 23.65 35.47
N ILE A 34 -18.42 22.46 35.10
CA ILE A 34 -18.21 21.24 35.86
C ILE A 34 -16.90 20.60 35.37
N PRO A 35 -15.98 20.18 36.26
CA PRO A 35 -14.74 19.52 35.88
C PRO A 35 -14.98 18.24 35.09
N PHE A 36 -14.09 17.92 34.14
CA PHE A 36 -14.16 16.76 33.25
C PHE A 36 -14.47 15.46 33.99
N GLY A 37 -13.75 15.16 35.09
CA GLY A 37 -13.92 13.93 35.86
C GLY A 37 -15.22 13.80 36.64
N LYS A 38 -16.07 14.86 36.69
CA LYS A 38 -17.42 14.81 37.26
C LYS A 38 -18.51 14.68 36.18
N LEU A 39 -18.18 15.03 34.94
CA LEU A 39 -19.09 14.96 33.78
C LEU A 39 -18.93 13.67 33.00
N PHE A 40 -17.73 13.13 32.97
CA PHE A 40 -17.41 11.99 32.14
C PHE A 40 -16.58 10.96 32.90
N ASP A 41 -17.00 9.73 32.85
CA ASP A 41 -16.15 8.62 33.23
C ASP A 41 -15.11 8.40 32.12
N LYS A 42 -13.84 8.23 32.51
CA LYS A 42 -12.81 7.76 31.60
C LYS A 42 -13.06 6.30 31.24
N THR A 43 -14.01 6.04 30.38
CA THR A 43 -14.07 4.74 29.72
C THR A 43 -12.91 4.65 28.75
N VAL A 44 -11.79 4.10 29.19
CA VAL A 44 -10.71 3.65 28.29
C VAL A 44 -11.21 2.39 27.59
N THR A 45 -12.17 2.57 26.68
CA THR A 45 -12.71 1.47 25.85
C THR A 45 -11.98 1.31 24.54
N GLN A 46 -10.95 2.12 24.27
CA GLN A 46 -10.13 1.98 23.07
C GLN A 46 -8.92 1.10 23.37
N GLU A 47 -8.83 0.03 22.61
CA GLU A 47 -7.55 -0.67 22.48
C GLU A 47 -6.46 0.35 22.16
N PRO A 48 -5.25 0.19 22.72
CA PRO A 48 -4.16 1.11 22.47
C PRO A 48 -3.89 1.18 20.95
N TYR A 49 -3.68 2.38 20.44
CA TYR A 49 -3.30 2.55 19.03
C TYR A 49 -2.12 1.64 18.67
N ALA A 50 -2.16 1.09 17.46
CA ALA A 50 -1.04 0.35 16.92
C ALA A 50 0.26 1.18 17.00
N TYR A 51 1.39 0.51 17.17
CA TYR A 51 2.70 1.16 17.28
C TYR A 51 2.95 2.18 16.17
N GLU A 52 2.61 1.86 14.93
CA GLU A 52 2.78 2.72 13.76
C GLU A 52 1.97 4.01 13.87
N SER A 53 0.72 3.93 14.36
CA SER A 53 -0.13 5.11 14.60
C SER A 53 0.46 5.99 15.69
N ASN A 54 0.88 5.41 16.80
CA ASN A 54 1.55 6.12 17.88
C ASN A 54 2.87 6.76 17.43
N SER A 55 3.65 6.04 16.61
CA SER A 55 4.90 6.55 16.04
C SER A 55 4.66 7.75 15.11
N GLN A 56 3.59 7.72 14.33
CA GLN A 56 3.22 8.84 13.46
C GLN A 56 2.77 10.07 14.28
N ILE A 57 1.94 9.86 15.31
CA ILE A 57 1.53 10.92 16.23
C ILE A 57 2.76 11.54 16.89
N LYS A 58 3.67 10.71 17.43
CA LYS A 58 4.91 11.16 18.04
C LYS A 58 5.76 12.00 17.08
N ARG A 59 5.94 11.58 15.83
CA ARG A 59 6.69 12.33 14.81
C ARG A 59 6.07 13.70 14.58
N THR A 60 4.74 13.78 14.45
CA THR A 60 4.03 15.05 14.22
C THR A 60 4.19 15.97 15.41
N VAL A 61 3.97 15.49 16.64
CA VAL A 61 4.12 16.28 17.85
C VAL A 61 5.57 16.76 18.00
N ARG A 62 6.55 15.90 17.79
CA ARG A 62 7.98 16.28 17.81
C ARG A 62 8.31 17.37 16.81
N ALA A 63 7.78 17.29 15.59
CA ALA A 63 8.01 18.30 14.56
C ALA A 63 7.41 19.66 14.95
N VAL A 64 6.18 19.68 15.48
CA VAL A 64 5.53 20.90 15.96
C VAL A 64 6.29 21.53 17.13
N LEU A 65 6.67 20.72 18.13
CA LEU A 65 7.44 21.21 19.28
C LEU A 65 8.87 21.63 18.90
N ALA A 66 9.49 20.99 17.91
CA ALA A 66 10.78 21.41 17.38
C ALA A 66 10.69 22.78 16.71
N LEU A 67 9.59 23.05 15.97
CA LEU A 67 9.35 24.37 15.40
C LEU A 67 9.07 25.43 16.48
N ALA A 68 8.31 25.10 17.51
CA ALA A 68 8.05 25.97 18.65
C ALA A 68 9.35 26.32 19.41
N LYS A 69 10.24 25.34 19.65
CA LYS A 69 11.56 25.57 20.24
C LYS A 69 12.43 26.45 19.33
N LYS A 70 12.44 26.20 18.01
CA LYS A 70 13.18 27.04 17.04
C LYS A 70 12.71 28.50 17.08
N ASN A 71 11.42 28.71 17.25
CA ASN A 71 10.82 30.06 17.35
C ASN A 71 10.88 30.62 18.78
N ARG A 72 11.59 29.99 19.71
CA ARG A 72 11.74 30.41 21.11
C ARG A 72 10.40 30.55 21.88
N LEU A 73 9.36 29.78 21.48
CA LEU A 73 8.06 29.75 22.17
C LEU A 73 8.08 28.79 23.36
N ILE A 74 8.99 27.82 23.35
CA ILE A 74 9.22 26.87 24.44
C ILE A 74 10.72 26.69 24.63
N GLN A 75 11.12 26.28 25.84
CA GLN A 75 12.54 26.06 26.16
C GLN A 75 13.07 24.75 25.59
N ASP A 76 12.23 23.69 25.61
CA ASP A 76 12.63 22.38 25.17
C ASP A 76 11.55 21.64 24.38
N ASN A 77 11.97 20.62 23.64
CA ASN A 77 11.06 19.73 22.93
C ASN A 77 10.67 18.55 23.83
N TYR A 78 9.62 18.71 24.61
CA TYR A 78 9.15 17.70 25.55
C TYR A 78 8.63 16.40 24.90
N ALA A 79 8.57 16.28 23.59
CA ALA A 79 8.32 15.04 22.90
C ALA A 79 9.62 14.36 22.42
N SER A 80 10.80 14.84 22.83
CA SER A 80 12.08 14.18 22.53
C SER A 80 12.25 12.87 23.33
N ALA A 81 13.25 12.08 22.97
CA ALA A 81 13.55 10.83 23.66
C ALA A 81 13.98 11.03 25.12
N ASP A 82 14.45 12.24 25.46
CA ASP A 82 14.90 12.60 26.80
C ASP A 82 13.74 12.74 27.79
N TYR A 83 12.52 12.94 27.29
CA TYR A 83 11.34 13.18 28.14
C TYR A 83 10.25 12.12 28.01
N ILE A 84 10.24 11.31 26.93
CA ILE A 84 9.20 10.32 26.67
C ILE A 84 9.81 8.99 26.26
N ASP A 85 9.58 7.98 27.10
CA ASP A 85 9.78 6.58 26.74
C ASP A 85 8.70 6.14 25.75
N PHE A 86 9.16 5.57 24.63
CA PHE A 86 8.27 5.08 23.59
C PHE A 86 8.29 3.55 23.55
N PRO A 87 7.12 2.90 23.44
CA PRO A 87 7.05 1.45 23.40
C PRO A 87 7.99 0.87 22.33
N LYS A 88 8.61 -0.26 22.62
CA LYS A 88 9.41 -0.98 21.63
C LYS A 88 8.51 -1.45 20.50
N ARG A 89 9.04 -1.40 19.28
CA ARG A 89 8.31 -1.87 18.09
C ARG A 89 8.15 -3.39 18.16
N THR A 90 6.93 -3.86 18.18
CA THR A 90 6.59 -5.26 17.87
C THR A 90 6.53 -5.39 16.34
N VAL A 91 7.46 -6.14 15.78
CA VAL A 91 7.46 -6.41 14.33
C VAL A 91 6.40 -7.48 14.07
N LYS A 92 5.32 -7.10 13.38
CA LYS A 92 4.37 -8.10 12.89
C LYS A 92 4.98 -8.85 11.73
N PRO A 93 4.76 -10.18 11.60
CA PRO A 93 5.14 -10.91 10.42
C PRO A 93 4.56 -10.26 9.17
N ILE A 94 5.31 -10.33 8.07
CA ILE A 94 4.84 -9.80 6.79
C ILE A 94 3.90 -10.83 6.18
N GLU A 95 2.70 -10.39 5.85
CA GLU A 95 1.72 -11.23 5.17
C GLU A 95 2.05 -11.30 3.68
N PHE A 96 2.20 -12.50 3.16
CA PHE A 96 2.33 -12.82 1.74
C PHE A 96 1.71 -14.20 1.50
N MET A 97 1.36 -14.50 0.27
CA MET A 97 0.87 -15.82 -0.12
C MET A 97 2.03 -16.81 -0.11
N ASP A 98 1.81 -17.99 0.46
CA ASP A 98 2.72 -19.10 0.26
C ASP A 98 2.70 -19.59 -1.21
N ASP A 99 3.54 -20.56 -1.55
CA ASP A 99 3.66 -21.03 -2.92
C ASP A 99 2.35 -21.65 -3.43
N GLU A 100 1.64 -22.43 -2.59
CA GLU A 100 0.37 -23.06 -2.97
C GLU A 100 -0.73 -22.03 -3.19
N GLU A 101 -0.84 -21.04 -2.33
CA GLU A 101 -1.78 -19.93 -2.46
C GLU A 101 -1.47 -19.10 -3.70
N ALA A 102 -0.20 -18.76 -3.93
CA ALA A 102 0.24 -17.96 -5.07
C ALA A 102 -0.06 -18.67 -6.40
N PHE A 103 0.20 -19.99 -6.50
CA PHE A 103 -0.16 -20.79 -7.67
C PHE A 103 -1.66 -20.90 -7.86
N ARG A 104 -2.43 -21.16 -6.82
CA ARG A 104 -3.89 -21.23 -6.86
C ARG A 104 -4.51 -19.89 -7.29
N PHE A 105 -3.98 -18.79 -6.77
CA PHE A 105 -4.38 -17.43 -7.16
C PHE A 105 -4.09 -17.18 -8.64
N TYR A 106 -2.89 -17.51 -9.10
CA TYR A 106 -2.49 -17.37 -10.49
C TYR A 106 -3.36 -18.21 -11.44
N ASP A 107 -3.58 -19.49 -11.15
CA ASP A 107 -4.42 -20.39 -11.98
C ASP A 107 -5.86 -19.87 -12.06
N THR A 108 -6.40 -19.37 -10.95
CA THR A 108 -7.73 -18.74 -10.92
C THR A 108 -7.75 -17.51 -11.84
N LEU A 109 -6.70 -16.68 -11.85
CA LEU A 109 -6.63 -15.52 -12.73
C LEU A 109 -6.63 -15.91 -14.21
N MET A 110 -6.01 -17.01 -14.60
CA MET A 110 -5.92 -17.41 -16.00
C MET A 110 -7.31 -17.67 -16.61
N THR A 111 -8.27 -18.12 -15.81
CA THR A 111 -9.65 -18.41 -16.23
C THR A 111 -10.67 -17.39 -15.72
N PHE A 112 -10.23 -16.32 -15.05
CA PHE A 112 -11.13 -15.35 -14.42
C PHE A 112 -11.95 -14.56 -15.47
N PRO A 113 -13.29 -14.50 -15.36
CA PRO A 113 -14.13 -13.96 -16.43
C PRO A 113 -14.06 -12.44 -16.57
N ASP A 114 -13.80 -11.68 -15.50
CA ASP A 114 -13.63 -10.21 -15.59
C ASP A 114 -12.20 -9.90 -16.01
N ILE A 115 -12.00 -9.58 -17.29
CA ILE A 115 -10.70 -9.28 -17.88
C ILE A 115 -9.99 -8.09 -17.21
N ARG A 116 -10.75 -7.12 -16.67
CA ARG A 116 -10.20 -5.95 -15.95
C ARG A 116 -9.58 -6.41 -14.63
N ALA A 117 -10.32 -7.22 -13.87
CA ALA A 117 -9.86 -7.78 -12.61
C ALA A 117 -8.66 -8.72 -12.84
N LYS A 118 -8.76 -9.63 -13.82
CA LYS A 118 -7.66 -10.52 -14.24
C LYS A 118 -6.38 -9.72 -14.50
N THR A 119 -6.45 -8.75 -15.40
CA THR A 119 -5.27 -7.96 -15.80
C THR A 119 -4.70 -7.14 -14.64
N ALA A 120 -5.56 -6.51 -13.83
CA ALA A 120 -5.12 -5.74 -12.67
C ALA A 120 -4.40 -6.63 -11.64
N MET A 121 -4.95 -7.80 -11.32
CA MET A 121 -4.34 -8.71 -10.34
C MET A 121 -3.04 -9.34 -10.87
N LEU A 122 -2.96 -9.67 -12.17
CA LEU A 122 -1.70 -10.09 -12.80
C LEU A 122 -0.64 -9.00 -12.73
N LEU A 123 -1.00 -7.73 -12.93
CA LEU A 123 -0.08 -6.61 -12.74
C LEU A 123 0.47 -6.58 -11.30
N PHE A 124 -0.38 -6.68 -10.28
CA PHE A 124 0.08 -6.68 -8.89
C PHE A 124 1.00 -7.87 -8.61
N LEU A 125 0.59 -9.06 -8.99
CA LEU A 125 1.34 -10.29 -8.71
C LEU A 125 2.67 -10.34 -9.45
N LEU A 126 2.71 -9.98 -10.74
CA LEU A 126 3.88 -10.18 -11.59
C LEU A 126 4.86 -8.99 -11.61
N THR A 127 4.42 -7.80 -11.19
CA THR A 127 5.30 -6.62 -11.16
C THR A 127 5.61 -6.13 -9.75
N GLY A 128 4.79 -6.47 -8.77
CA GLY A 128 4.89 -5.95 -7.41
C GLY A 128 4.62 -4.44 -7.30
N PHE A 129 3.87 -3.83 -8.22
CA PHE A 129 3.54 -2.42 -8.20
C PHE A 129 2.67 -2.05 -7.00
N ARG A 130 2.77 -0.80 -6.56
CA ARG A 130 1.89 -0.26 -5.50
C ARG A 130 0.50 0.03 -6.06
N ARG A 131 -0.53 -0.04 -5.21
CA ARG A 131 -1.91 0.25 -5.60
C ARG A 131 -2.06 1.56 -6.40
N GLY A 132 -1.50 2.63 -5.89
CA GLY A 132 -1.56 3.93 -6.56
C GLY A 132 -0.81 3.97 -7.89
N GLU A 133 0.26 3.21 -8.05
CA GLU A 133 1.02 3.08 -9.30
C GLU A 133 0.15 2.40 -10.37
N VAL A 134 -0.50 1.27 -10.04
CA VAL A 134 -1.40 0.57 -10.97
C VAL A 134 -2.59 1.45 -11.36
N CYS A 135 -3.21 2.17 -10.42
CA CYS A 135 -4.29 3.11 -10.74
C CYS A 135 -3.83 4.29 -11.61
N GLY A 136 -2.54 4.61 -11.57
CA GLY A 136 -1.94 5.69 -12.34
C GLY A 136 -1.44 5.30 -13.72
N LEU A 137 -1.39 4.01 -14.08
CA LEU A 137 -0.89 3.56 -15.38
C LEU A 137 -1.72 4.09 -16.55
N GLU A 138 -1.02 4.38 -17.63
CA GLU A 138 -1.57 4.74 -18.93
C GLU A 138 -1.09 3.77 -20.01
N TRP A 139 -1.81 3.69 -21.13
CA TRP A 139 -1.38 2.87 -22.26
C TRP A 139 -0.03 3.31 -22.83
N SER A 140 0.29 4.61 -22.74
CA SER A 140 1.59 5.18 -23.12
C SER A 140 2.75 4.76 -22.21
N ASP A 141 2.47 4.15 -21.04
CA ASP A 141 3.49 3.61 -20.16
C ASP A 141 3.94 2.18 -20.55
N ILE A 142 3.23 1.55 -21.51
CA ILE A 142 3.47 0.18 -21.96
C ILE A 142 4.11 0.20 -23.35
N ASP A 143 5.32 -0.32 -23.43
CA ASP A 143 6.04 -0.54 -24.68
C ASP A 143 6.01 -2.04 -24.99
N PHE A 144 5.13 -2.44 -25.92
CA PHE A 144 4.97 -3.85 -26.29
C PHE A 144 6.15 -4.38 -27.10
N ASP A 145 6.85 -3.51 -27.85
CA ASP A 145 7.99 -3.91 -28.67
C ASP A 145 9.22 -4.19 -27.81
N LYS A 146 9.46 -3.30 -26.82
CA LYS A 146 10.52 -3.49 -25.82
C LYS A 146 10.11 -4.38 -24.64
N GLN A 147 8.86 -4.80 -24.60
CA GLN A 147 8.29 -5.61 -23.51
C GLN A 147 8.49 -4.96 -22.14
N THR A 148 8.31 -3.64 -22.05
CA THR A 148 8.54 -2.89 -20.82
C THR A 148 7.33 -2.10 -20.36
N ILE A 149 7.26 -1.86 -19.06
CA ILE A 149 6.25 -1.02 -18.42
C ILE A 149 6.93 0.00 -17.50
N SER A 150 6.48 1.25 -17.59
CA SER A 150 7.08 2.38 -16.87
C SER A 150 6.13 2.90 -15.78
N VAL A 151 6.65 3.08 -14.58
CA VAL A 151 5.92 3.76 -13.48
C VAL A 151 6.32 5.23 -13.49
N ARG A 152 5.40 6.10 -13.89
CA ARG A 152 5.63 7.56 -14.01
C ARG A 152 4.79 8.38 -13.04
N ARG A 153 3.70 7.81 -12.49
CA ARG A 153 2.75 8.52 -11.62
C ARG A 153 2.08 7.57 -10.64
N SER A 154 1.39 8.15 -9.65
CA SER A 154 0.61 7.40 -8.66
C SER A 154 -0.66 8.16 -8.33
N VAL A 155 -1.79 7.46 -8.26
CA VAL A 155 -3.09 8.00 -7.88
C VAL A 155 -3.40 7.64 -6.44
N VAL A 156 -3.79 8.63 -5.64
CA VAL A 156 -4.18 8.46 -4.23
C VAL A 156 -5.49 9.17 -3.96
N THR A 157 -6.24 8.66 -2.99
CA THR A 157 -7.42 9.36 -2.47
C THR A 157 -7.01 10.31 -1.34
N VAL A 158 -7.37 11.58 -1.45
CA VAL A 158 -7.12 12.57 -0.41
C VAL A 158 -8.47 13.05 0.13
N LYS A 159 -8.66 12.95 1.44
CA LYS A 159 -9.92 13.38 2.09
C LYS A 159 -10.20 14.85 1.77
N GLY A 160 -11.39 15.11 1.24
CA GLY A 160 -11.83 16.46 0.84
C GLY A 160 -11.40 16.89 -0.57
N TYR A 161 -10.44 16.19 -1.21
CA TYR A 161 -9.96 16.53 -2.57
C TYR A 161 -10.23 15.44 -3.61
N GLY A 162 -10.71 14.25 -3.17
CA GLY A 162 -10.97 13.13 -4.08
C GLY A 162 -9.68 12.44 -4.55
N LEU A 163 -9.68 12.02 -5.82
CA LEU A 163 -8.52 11.39 -6.45
C LEU A 163 -7.49 12.45 -6.85
N VAL A 164 -6.29 12.29 -6.36
CA VAL A 164 -5.16 13.18 -6.65
C VAL A 164 -4.04 12.36 -7.30
N GLU A 165 -3.59 12.81 -8.45
CA GLU A 165 -2.39 12.30 -9.07
C GLU A 165 -1.16 12.92 -8.42
N LYS A 166 -0.19 12.08 -8.09
CA LYS A 166 1.11 12.49 -7.58
C LYS A 166 2.20 12.01 -8.51
N SER A 167 3.09 12.91 -8.90
CA SER A 167 4.36 12.49 -9.46
C SER A 167 5.18 11.75 -8.40
N PRO A 168 6.00 10.78 -8.77
CA PRO A 168 6.90 10.11 -7.84
C PRO A 168 7.76 11.12 -7.10
N LYS A 169 7.85 10.99 -5.76
CA LYS A 169 8.59 11.94 -4.89
C LYS A 169 10.10 11.99 -5.17
N THR A 170 10.65 10.97 -5.80
CA THR A 170 12.08 10.84 -6.10
C THR A 170 12.25 10.26 -7.51
N GLU A 171 13.35 10.59 -8.18
CA GLU A 171 13.71 9.99 -9.47
C GLU A 171 13.79 8.45 -9.38
N THR A 172 14.22 7.89 -8.25
CA THR A 172 14.25 6.44 -8.00
C THR A 172 12.88 5.77 -7.97
N SER A 173 11.81 6.56 -7.82
CA SER A 173 10.44 6.04 -7.88
C SER A 173 9.93 5.91 -9.32
N LYS A 174 10.51 6.66 -10.27
CA LYS A 174 10.31 6.45 -11.71
C LYS A 174 11.17 5.27 -12.11
N ARG A 175 10.56 4.26 -12.68
CA ARG A 175 11.27 3.05 -13.10
C ARG A 175 10.58 2.41 -14.29
N THR A 176 11.37 1.76 -15.10
CA THR A 176 10.90 0.91 -16.20
C THR A 176 11.35 -0.51 -15.92
N ILE A 177 10.43 -1.45 -15.96
CA ILE A 177 10.72 -2.87 -15.75
C ILE A 177 10.31 -3.70 -16.97
N THR A 178 11.03 -4.79 -17.23
CA THR A 178 10.63 -5.78 -18.22
C THR A 178 9.44 -6.58 -17.74
N MET A 179 8.46 -6.79 -18.59
CA MET A 179 7.26 -7.58 -18.31
C MET A 179 7.47 -9.05 -18.63
N PRO A 180 6.94 -9.98 -17.81
CA PRO A 180 6.84 -11.38 -18.21
C PRO A 180 5.87 -11.55 -19.39
N GLU A 181 6.09 -12.58 -20.22
CA GLU A 181 5.26 -12.85 -21.40
C GLU A 181 3.77 -13.00 -21.06
N THR A 182 3.45 -13.69 -19.96
CA THR A 182 2.07 -13.83 -19.47
C THR A 182 1.38 -12.47 -19.27
N LEU A 183 2.09 -11.49 -18.71
CA LEU A 183 1.54 -10.16 -18.51
C LEU A 183 1.35 -9.42 -19.84
N ILE A 184 2.28 -9.60 -20.77
CA ILE A 184 2.19 -8.99 -22.12
C ILE A 184 0.94 -9.50 -22.83
N GLN A 185 0.68 -10.80 -22.80
CA GLN A 185 -0.51 -11.41 -23.42
C GLN A 185 -1.80 -10.89 -22.77
N ALA A 186 -1.86 -10.87 -21.43
CA ALA A 186 -3.01 -10.36 -20.71
C ALA A 186 -3.29 -8.87 -21.02
N LEU A 187 -2.23 -8.05 -21.18
CA LEU A 187 -2.36 -6.65 -21.54
C LEU A 187 -2.81 -6.47 -23.00
N LYS A 188 -2.39 -7.33 -23.92
CA LYS A 188 -2.86 -7.34 -25.32
C LYS A 188 -4.34 -7.70 -25.40
N GLU A 189 -4.76 -8.77 -24.71
CA GLU A 189 -6.17 -9.16 -24.59
C GLU A 189 -7.01 -8.02 -24.01
N TYR A 190 -6.54 -7.42 -22.93
CA TYR A 190 -7.23 -6.30 -22.28
C TYR A 190 -7.28 -5.06 -23.18
N LYS A 191 -6.25 -4.78 -23.99
CA LYS A 191 -6.25 -3.68 -24.95
C LYS A 191 -7.31 -3.84 -26.03
N THR A 192 -7.48 -5.06 -26.53
CA THR A 192 -8.55 -5.38 -27.49
C THR A 192 -9.91 -5.13 -26.87
N PHE A 193 -10.18 -5.70 -25.69
CA PHE A 193 -11.42 -5.46 -24.95
C PHE A 193 -11.68 -3.96 -24.71
N TRP A 194 -10.66 -3.21 -24.33
CA TRP A 194 -10.78 -1.78 -24.04
C TRP A 194 -11.09 -0.96 -25.30
N LEU A 195 -10.50 -1.32 -26.45
CA LEU A 195 -10.78 -0.69 -27.74
C LEU A 195 -12.21 -0.98 -28.21
N ASP A 196 -12.65 -2.24 -28.09
CA ASP A 196 -14.00 -2.66 -28.45
C ASP A 196 -15.04 -1.94 -27.59
N LEU A 197 -14.81 -1.85 -26.28
CA LEU A 197 -15.67 -1.11 -25.37
C LEU A 197 -15.80 0.37 -25.76
N ARG A 198 -14.68 1.00 -26.12
CA ARG A 198 -14.69 2.41 -26.57
C ARG A 198 -15.44 2.59 -27.87
N GLN A 199 -15.27 1.66 -28.81
CA GLN A 199 -15.99 1.70 -30.09
C GLN A 199 -17.51 1.57 -29.91
N GLN A 200 -17.93 0.69 -28.98
CA GLN A 200 -19.36 0.48 -28.69
C GLN A 200 -20.00 1.65 -27.94
N CYS A 201 -19.27 2.27 -27.04
CA CYS A 201 -19.81 3.33 -26.18
C CYS A 201 -19.65 4.74 -26.76
N GLY A 202 -18.78 4.94 -27.75
CA GLY A 202 -18.58 6.24 -28.40
C GLY A 202 -18.29 7.37 -27.40
N ASP A 203 -18.99 8.49 -27.57
CA ASP A 203 -18.80 9.70 -26.76
C ASP A 203 -19.31 9.59 -25.31
N TYR A 204 -20.00 8.50 -24.94
CA TYR A 204 -20.45 8.26 -23.56
C TYR A 204 -19.29 7.96 -22.62
N ILE A 205 -18.16 7.48 -23.14
CA ILE A 205 -16.95 7.23 -22.37
C ILE A 205 -15.96 8.36 -22.61
N LYS A 206 -15.53 9.04 -21.55
CA LYS A 206 -14.45 10.03 -21.65
C LYS A 206 -13.21 9.39 -22.27
N THR A 207 -12.61 10.09 -23.22
CA THR A 207 -11.30 9.70 -23.75
C THR A 207 -10.26 9.84 -22.64
N SER A 208 -9.83 8.71 -22.06
CA SER A 208 -8.77 8.65 -21.09
C SER A 208 -7.70 7.71 -21.61
N ASP A 209 -6.44 8.09 -21.43
CA ASP A 209 -5.31 7.21 -21.73
C ASP A 209 -5.00 6.22 -20.62
N ARG A 210 -5.77 6.29 -19.51
CA ARG A 210 -5.63 5.40 -18.36
C ARG A 210 -5.84 3.95 -18.74
N LEU A 211 -4.94 3.09 -18.21
CA LEU A 211 -5.06 1.64 -18.37
C LEU A 211 -6.37 1.14 -17.75
N PHE A 212 -6.67 1.56 -16.51
CA PHE A 212 -7.90 1.22 -15.81
C PHE A 212 -8.78 2.45 -15.61
N THR A 213 -10.02 2.35 -16.08
CA THR A 213 -11.02 3.40 -15.95
C THR A 213 -12.30 2.87 -15.27
N SER A 214 -13.08 3.77 -14.73
CA SER A 214 -14.48 3.47 -14.40
C SER A 214 -15.29 3.24 -15.68
N GLU A 215 -16.52 2.77 -15.54
CA GLU A 215 -17.47 2.57 -16.67
C GLU A 215 -17.70 3.84 -17.49
N ARG A 216 -17.52 5.01 -16.89
CA ARG A 216 -17.65 6.33 -17.57
C ARG A 216 -16.32 6.89 -18.08
N GLY A 217 -15.24 6.09 -18.10
CA GLY A 217 -13.92 6.52 -18.55
C GLY A 217 -13.13 7.43 -17.59
N ASN A 218 -13.63 7.67 -16.36
CA ASN A 218 -12.85 8.40 -15.36
C ASN A 218 -11.74 7.53 -14.75
N THR A 219 -10.75 8.16 -14.15
CA THR A 219 -9.72 7.45 -13.37
C THR A 219 -10.38 6.52 -12.36
N ILE A 220 -9.93 5.26 -12.32
CA ILE A 220 -10.48 4.25 -11.42
C ILE A 220 -10.19 4.61 -9.97
N HIS A 221 -11.18 4.39 -9.09
CA HIS A 221 -10.98 4.58 -7.66
C HIS A 221 -10.11 3.45 -7.09
N PRO A 222 -9.08 3.75 -6.27
CA PRO A 222 -8.18 2.72 -5.73
C PRO A 222 -8.87 1.59 -4.94
N GLU A 223 -10.05 1.83 -4.38
CA GLU A 223 -10.84 0.79 -3.70
C GLU A 223 -11.39 -0.27 -4.65
N MET A 224 -11.57 0.06 -5.93
CA MET A 224 -11.99 -0.93 -6.92
C MET A 224 -10.95 -2.04 -7.08
N MET A 225 -9.67 -1.72 -6.95
CA MET A 225 -8.60 -2.73 -6.97
C MET A 225 -8.75 -3.74 -5.81
N LEU A 226 -9.16 -3.26 -4.62
CA LEU A 226 -9.44 -4.13 -3.49
C LEU A 226 -10.70 -4.98 -3.72
N HIS A 227 -11.73 -4.39 -4.33
CA HIS A 227 -12.94 -5.14 -4.69
C HIS A 227 -12.61 -6.28 -5.67
N TRP A 228 -11.78 -6.02 -6.69
CA TRP A 228 -11.34 -7.05 -7.64
C TRP A 228 -10.48 -8.11 -6.96
N LEU A 229 -9.57 -7.72 -6.07
CA LEU A 229 -8.78 -8.67 -5.28
C LEU A 229 -9.69 -9.63 -4.51
N ASN A 230 -10.65 -9.10 -3.75
CA ASN A 230 -11.57 -9.91 -2.95
C ASN A 230 -12.40 -10.89 -3.82
N LYS A 231 -12.83 -10.47 -5.02
CA LYS A 231 -13.50 -11.38 -5.96
C LYS A 231 -12.62 -12.55 -6.38
N VAL A 232 -11.35 -12.27 -6.68
CA VAL A 232 -10.40 -13.32 -7.10
C VAL A 232 -10.04 -14.23 -5.93
N LEU A 233 -9.77 -13.69 -4.74
CA LEU A 233 -9.49 -14.46 -3.52
C LEU A 233 -10.64 -15.43 -3.20
N ASN A 234 -11.87 -14.93 -3.25
CA ASN A 234 -13.06 -15.79 -3.04
C ASN A 234 -13.17 -16.91 -4.08
N ALA A 235 -12.92 -16.61 -5.35
CA ALA A 235 -12.94 -17.61 -6.42
C ALA A 235 -11.80 -18.65 -6.27
N ALA A 236 -10.66 -18.22 -5.75
CA ALA A 236 -9.51 -19.08 -5.49
C ALA A 236 -9.61 -19.86 -4.15
N HIS A 237 -10.64 -19.61 -3.34
CA HIS A 237 -10.78 -20.14 -1.97
C HIS A 237 -9.54 -19.85 -1.11
N ILE A 238 -9.03 -18.61 -1.19
CA ILE A 238 -7.89 -18.12 -0.41
C ILE A 238 -8.42 -17.15 0.64
N GLU A 239 -7.88 -17.24 1.86
CA GLU A 239 -8.21 -16.31 2.94
C GLU A 239 -7.79 -14.87 2.63
N HIS A 240 -8.12 -13.96 3.55
CA HIS A 240 -7.92 -12.54 3.34
C HIS A 240 -6.45 -12.17 3.10
N HIS A 241 -6.19 -11.58 1.94
CA HIS A 241 -4.94 -10.93 1.58
C HIS A 241 -5.17 -9.47 1.15
N THR A 242 -4.14 -8.66 1.18
CA THR A 242 -4.16 -7.27 0.75
C THR A 242 -3.45 -7.10 -0.60
N LEU A 243 -3.69 -6.00 -1.31
CA LEU A 243 -2.90 -5.67 -2.51
C LEU A 243 -1.40 -5.52 -2.19
N HIS A 244 -1.08 -5.19 -0.93
CA HIS A 244 0.31 -5.07 -0.50
C HIS A 244 0.94 -6.45 -0.27
N SER A 245 0.16 -7.44 0.17
CA SER A 245 0.64 -8.81 0.30
C SER A 245 0.96 -9.44 -1.06
N LEU A 246 0.23 -9.13 -2.15
CA LEU A 246 0.61 -9.56 -3.51
C LEU A 246 1.99 -9.04 -3.91
N ARG A 247 2.29 -7.81 -3.56
CA ARG A 247 3.64 -7.25 -3.76
C ARG A 247 4.68 -7.96 -2.91
N HIS A 248 4.37 -8.29 -1.66
CA HIS A 248 5.28 -9.07 -0.81
C HIS A 248 5.50 -10.46 -1.38
N THR A 249 4.45 -11.13 -1.87
CA THR A 249 4.53 -12.42 -2.58
C THR A 249 5.49 -12.31 -3.78
N ASN A 250 5.30 -11.31 -4.64
CA ASN A 250 6.18 -11.09 -5.80
C ASN A 250 7.66 -10.94 -5.39
N ILE A 251 7.94 -10.14 -4.36
CA ILE A 251 9.31 -9.90 -3.88
C ILE A 251 9.90 -11.17 -3.26
N THR A 252 9.13 -11.87 -2.42
CA THR A 252 9.55 -13.11 -1.76
C THR A 252 9.90 -14.19 -2.77
N MET A 253 9.02 -14.42 -3.76
CA MET A 253 9.24 -15.42 -4.81
C MET A 253 10.50 -15.11 -5.64
N GLN A 254 10.76 -13.85 -5.97
CA GLN A 254 11.99 -13.46 -6.69
C GLN A 254 13.25 -13.72 -5.84
N ILE A 255 13.22 -13.40 -4.54
CA ILE A 255 14.35 -13.64 -3.63
C ILE A 255 14.56 -15.15 -3.45
N ALA A 256 13.50 -15.92 -3.24
CA ALA A 256 13.55 -17.39 -3.13
C ALA A 256 14.10 -18.05 -4.41
N ALA A 257 13.80 -17.47 -5.58
CA ALA A 257 14.35 -17.91 -6.87
C ALA A 257 15.81 -17.43 -7.11
N GLY A 258 16.47 -16.79 -6.14
CA GLY A 258 17.86 -16.37 -6.24
C GLY A 258 18.10 -15.07 -7.03
N VAL A 259 17.05 -14.29 -7.35
CA VAL A 259 17.24 -12.99 -8.02
C VAL A 259 17.96 -12.02 -7.08
N PRO A 260 19.04 -11.34 -7.53
CA PRO A 260 19.79 -10.42 -6.68
C PRO A 260 18.89 -9.37 -6.01
N ILE A 261 19.05 -9.17 -4.72
CA ILE A 261 18.19 -8.29 -3.91
C ILE A 261 18.18 -6.84 -4.40
N THR A 262 19.27 -6.38 -5.01
CA THR A 262 19.37 -5.06 -5.65
C THR A 262 18.44 -4.94 -6.86
N THR A 263 18.35 -6.01 -7.67
CA THR A 263 17.43 -6.10 -8.81
C THR A 263 15.98 -6.13 -8.34
N VAL A 264 15.66 -6.95 -7.34
CA VAL A 264 14.31 -7.03 -6.74
C VAL A 264 13.90 -5.68 -6.16
N SER A 265 14.80 -5.03 -5.43
CA SER A 265 14.58 -3.71 -4.84
C SER A 265 14.32 -2.63 -5.89
N ALA A 266 15.10 -2.62 -6.98
CA ALA A 266 14.94 -1.69 -8.10
C ALA A 266 13.60 -1.92 -8.82
N ARG A 267 13.24 -3.16 -9.13
CA ARG A 267 11.93 -3.52 -9.73
C ARG A 267 10.76 -3.10 -8.84
N ALA A 268 10.88 -3.33 -7.54
CA ALA A 268 9.88 -2.92 -6.56
C ALA A 268 9.82 -1.40 -6.36
N GLY A 269 10.87 -0.63 -6.69
CA GLY A 269 10.96 0.81 -6.46
C GLY A 269 11.09 1.15 -4.97
N HIS A 270 11.95 0.41 -4.26
CA HIS A 270 12.39 0.78 -2.92
C HIS A 270 13.53 1.79 -3.05
N SER A 271 13.46 2.88 -2.29
CA SER A 271 14.50 3.91 -2.31
C SER A 271 15.84 3.44 -1.75
N LYS A 272 15.82 2.36 -0.95
CA LYS A 272 17.00 1.72 -0.36
C LYS A 272 16.86 0.21 -0.46
N ALA A 273 17.92 -0.47 -0.88
CA ALA A 273 17.98 -1.93 -0.90
C ALA A 273 17.85 -2.54 0.51
N SER A 274 18.31 -1.81 1.55
CA SER A 274 18.12 -2.19 2.94
C SER A 274 16.65 -2.41 3.33
N THR A 275 15.72 -1.66 2.73
CA THR A 275 14.29 -1.88 2.97
C THR A 275 13.86 -3.28 2.54
N THR A 276 14.38 -3.80 1.42
CA THR A 276 14.12 -5.17 0.97
C THR A 276 14.85 -6.16 1.84
N SER A 277 16.13 -5.91 2.18
CA SER A 277 16.92 -6.78 3.04
C SER A 277 16.33 -6.93 4.45
N ASP A 278 15.96 -5.82 5.08
CA ASP A 278 15.40 -5.81 6.45
C ASP A 278 14.06 -6.58 6.52
N ILE A 279 13.25 -6.46 5.46
CA ILE A 279 11.95 -7.10 5.38
C ILE A 279 12.07 -8.60 5.13
N TYR A 280 13.04 -9.02 4.30
CA TYR A 280 13.15 -10.40 3.81
C TYR A 280 14.41 -11.13 4.33
N SER A 281 15.03 -10.63 5.40
CA SER A 281 16.27 -11.19 6.00
C SER A 281 16.14 -12.68 6.38
N HIS A 282 14.95 -13.12 6.80
CA HIS A 282 14.70 -14.51 7.15
C HIS A 282 14.85 -15.46 5.94
N PHE A 283 14.50 -15.01 4.73
CA PHE A 283 14.66 -15.81 3.50
C PHE A 283 16.12 -15.84 3.04
N LEU A 284 16.94 -14.81 3.39
CA LEU A 284 18.35 -14.78 3.05
C LEU A 284 19.18 -15.76 3.91
N GLN A 285 18.75 -16.05 5.14
CA GLN A 285 19.42 -17.02 6.01
C GLN A 285 19.31 -18.46 5.48
N SER A 286 18.22 -18.82 4.79
CA SER A 286 18.06 -20.13 4.16
C SER A 286 18.95 -20.32 2.93
N SER A 287 19.53 -19.24 2.40
CA SER A 287 20.37 -19.25 1.20
C SER A 287 21.85 -19.58 1.49
N ASP A 288 22.28 -19.71 2.76
CA ASP A 288 23.67 -19.99 3.10
C ASP A 288 24.11 -21.37 2.58
N LYS A 289 23.24 -22.38 2.72
CA LYS A 289 23.50 -23.71 2.18
C LYS A 289 23.57 -23.70 0.65
N GLN A 290 22.68 -22.95 -0.01
CA GLN A 290 22.70 -22.79 -1.47
C GLN A 290 23.98 -22.09 -1.93
N ALA A 291 24.46 -21.10 -1.20
CA ALA A 291 25.73 -20.41 -1.50
C ALA A 291 26.92 -21.37 -1.39
N ALA A 292 26.95 -22.24 -0.37
CA ALA A 292 27.95 -23.28 -0.23
C ALA A 292 27.91 -24.30 -1.38
N ASP A 293 26.70 -24.77 -1.74
CA ASP A 293 26.50 -25.71 -2.84
C ASP A 293 26.93 -25.10 -4.20
N VAL A 294 26.67 -23.82 -4.44
CA VAL A 294 27.11 -23.12 -5.67
C VAL A 294 28.64 -23.06 -5.74
N ILE A 295 29.32 -22.72 -4.65
CA ILE A 295 30.78 -22.70 -4.61
C ILE A 295 31.34 -24.09 -4.90
N ASP A 296 30.78 -25.12 -4.27
CA ASP A 296 31.21 -26.50 -4.43
C ASP A 296 31.04 -26.97 -5.89
N ASN A 297 29.91 -26.63 -6.53
CA ASN A 297 29.66 -26.93 -7.93
C ASN A 297 30.61 -26.21 -8.91
N ILE A 298 30.94 -24.96 -8.66
CA ILE A 298 31.91 -24.21 -9.48
C ILE A 298 33.27 -24.93 -9.50
N PHE A 299 33.74 -25.43 -8.38
CA PHE A 299 35.03 -26.08 -8.30
C PHE A 299 35.00 -27.54 -8.77
N LYS A 300 33.92 -28.28 -8.57
CA LYS A 300 33.74 -29.66 -9.09
C LYS A 300 33.70 -29.69 -10.61
N HIS A 301 33.00 -28.75 -11.27
CA HIS A 301 32.96 -28.69 -12.74
C HIS A 301 34.32 -28.35 -13.39
N LYS A 302 35.25 -27.71 -12.68
CA LYS A 302 36.62 -27.50 -13.18
C LYS A 302 37.49 -28.73 -13.10
N SER A 303 37.20 -29.66 -12.21
CA SER A 303 38.00 -30.89 -12.02
C SER A 303 37.68 -32.00 -13.01
N THR A 304 36.57 -31.89 -13.77
CA THR A 304 36.13 -32.89 -14.76
C THR A 304 36.50 -32.55 -16.21
N ASN A 305 37.14 -31.40 -16.46
CA ASN A 305 37.55 -30.92 -17.78
C ASN A 305 39.05 -30.84 -17.96
N ASN A 306 39.84 -31.63 -17.18
CA ASN A 306 41.30 -31.84 -17.38
C ASN A 306 41.60 -33.27 -17.75
#